data_de77ee3e5206ec10e8592400e8c874ac
#
_entry.id   de77ee3e5206ec10e8592400e8c874ac
#
_cell.length_a   1.000
_cell.length_b   1.000
_cell.length_c   1.000
_cell.angle_alpha   90.00
_cell.angle_beta   90.00
_cell.angle_gamma   90.00
#
_symmetry.space_group_name_H-M   'P 1'
#
loop_
_entity.id
_entity.type
_entity.pdbx_description
1 polymer ?
#
loop_
_entity_poly.entity_id
_entity_poly.type
_entity_poly.pdbx_seq_one_letter_code
_entity_poly.pdbx_strand_id
1 'polypeptide(L)'
;MAISTYAELKTAVANWLDRSDLTEIIPDFIALAETRHKRDFKIRRMETRVTANTISGTEYYSLPDNYVAMRNIKLNSDPKTSLEYLTPEIMDRLQAGSSTGMPKAYSIKGNDIQIRPLPDGVYEIEISYYKTFTPLSDSNTTNDMLTHHPDVYLYGALVEAEPYLQNDKRIQTWSGFYDRAKQDI
;
A
#
# COMPACT_ATOMS: atom_id res chain seq x y z
N MET A 1 -10.51 22.38 15.06
CA MET A 1 -10.60 21.04 15.67
C MET A 1 -9.50 20.20 15.03
N ALA A 2 -8.63 19.60 15.81
CA ALA A 2 -7.61 18.71 15.24
C ALA A 2 -8.30 17.39 14.85
N ILE A 3 -7.92 16.79 13.74
CA ILE A 3 -8.37 15.46 13.31
C ILE A 3 -7.17 14.53 13.47
N SER A 4 -7.05 13.91 14.63
CA SER A 4 -5.91 13.05 14.98
C SER A 4 -6.33 11.61 15.26
N THR A 5 -7.63 11.37 15.44
CA THR A 5 -8.19 10.05 15.71
C THR A 5 -9.35 9.71 14.78
N TYR A 6 -9.63 8.40 14.66
CA TYR A 6 -10.77 7.91 13.88
C TYR A 6 -12.12 8.50 14.35
N ALA A 7 -12.31 8.64 15.67
CA ALA A 7 -13.52 9.25 16.23
C ALA A 7 -13.66 10.72 15.85
N GLU A 8 -12.55 11.48 15.88
CA GLU A 8 -12.54 12.89 15.46
C GLU A 8 -12.76 13.02 13.96
N LEU A 9 -12.22 12.09 13.15
CA LEU A 9 -12.48 12.05 11.72
C LEU A 9 -13.96 11.78 11.41
N LYS A 10 -14.58 10.79 12.06
CA LYS A 10 -16.02 10.52 11.94
C LYS A 10 -16.86 11.77 12.28
N THR A 11 -16.52 12.44 13.37
CA THR A 11 -17.20 13.67 13.78
C THR A 11 -16.99 14.80 12.79
N ALA A 12 -15.78 14.96 12.26
CA ALA A 12 -15.48 15.97 11.25
C ALA A 12 -16.27 15.74 9.97
N VAL A 13 -16.32 14.50 9.46
CA VAL A 13 -17.12 14.14 8.27
C VAL A 13 -18.60 14.46 8.48
N ALA A 14 -19.19 14.08 9.64
CA ALA A 14 -20.58 14.39 9.96
C ALA A 14 -20.86 15.90 9.96
N ASN A 15 -19.98 16.68 10.58
CA ASN A 15 -20.11 18.14 10.65
C ASN A 15 -19.98 18.82 9.29
N TRP A 16 -19.08 18.33 8.42
CA TRP A 16 -18.92 18.89 7.07
C TRP A 16 -20.07 18.54 6.13
N LEU A 17 -20.69 17.38 6.34
CA LEU A 17 -21.93 16.99 5.63
C LEU A 17 -23.16 17.69 6.19
N ASP A 18 -23.08 18.27 7.41
CA ASP A 18 -24.23 18.81 8.15
C ASP A 18 -25.34 17.75 8.34
N ARG A 19 -24.95 16.52 8.68
CA ARG A 19 -25.85 15.36 8.79
C ARG A 19 -25.51 14.54 10.04
N SER A 20 -26.47 14.42 10.93
CA SER A 20 -26.38 13.62 12.16
C SER A 20 -26.92 12.18 12.02
N ASP A 21 -27.66 11.92 10.94
CA ASP A 21 -28.29 10.63 10.66
C ASP A 21 -27.35 9.63 9.96
N LEU A 22 -26.15 10.07 9.54
CA LEU A 22 -25.19 9.25 8.79
C LEU A 22 -24.13 8.59 9.67
N THR A 23 -24.23 8.65 10.97
CA THR A 23 -23.19 8.17 11.92
C THR A 23 -22.80 6.71 11.67
N GLU A 24 -23.77 5.85 11.37
CA GLU A 24 -23.54 4.43 11.12
C GLU A 24 -22.91 4.15 9.74
N ILE A 25 -22.99 5.10 8.79
CA ILE A 25 -22.54 4.93 7.39
C ILE A 25 -21.20 5.62 7.15
N ILE A 26 -20.85 6.64 7.93
CA ILE A 26 -19.57 7.37 7.82
C ILE A 26 -18.36 6.43 7.84
N PRO A 27 -18.30 5.36 8.65
CA PRO A 27 -17.24 4.35 8.55
C PRO A 27 -17.04 3.77 7.16
N ASP A 28 -18.10 3.54 6.40
CA ASP A 28 -18.04 3.01 5.03
C ASP A 28 -17.41 4.03 4.07
N PHE A 29 -17.74 5.31 4.21
CA PHE A 29 -17.11 6.37 3.41
C PHE A 29 -15.62 6.47 3.68
N ILE A 30 -15.20 6.33 4.95
CA ILE A 30 -13.79 6.32 5.32
C ILE A 30 -13.08 5.09 4.74
N ALA A 31 -13.70 3.91 4.79
CA ALA A 31 -13.15 2.68 4.22
C ALA A 31 -13.01 2.76 2.69
N LEU A 32 -13.97 3.39 2.00
CA LEU A 32 -13.88 3.65 0.57
C LEU A 32 -12.74 4.63 0.25
N ALA A 33 -12.59 5.70 1.04
CA ALA A 33 -11.47 6.62 0.92
C ALA A 33 -10.12 5.90 1.12
N GLU A 34 -9.99 5.02 2.11
CA GLU A 34 -8.78 4.20 2.30
C GLU A 34 -8.49 3.29 1.10
N THR A 35 -9.53 2.73 0.49
CA THR A 35 -9.38 1.94 -0.74
C THR A 35 -8.88 2.79 -1.90
N ARG A 36 -9.32 4.04 -2.01
CA ARG A 36 -8.79 5.02 -2.97
C ARG A 36 -7.34 5.35 -2.65
N HIS A 37 -7.00 5.62 -1.39
CA HIS A 37 -5.64 5.92 -0.94
C HIS A 37 -4.64 4.80 -1.31
N LYS A 38 -5.03 3.52 -1.20
CA LYS A 38 -4.19 2.39 -1.63
C LYS A 38 -3.83 2.44 -3.11
N ARG A 39 -4.70 2.95 -3.96
CA ARG A 39 -4.47 3.06 -5.41
C ARG A 39 -3.67 4.31 -5.77
N ASP A 40 -3.96 5.41 -5.07
CA ASP A 40 -3.47 6.75 -5.43
C ASP A 40 -2.07 7.04 -4.89
N PHE A 41 -1.70 6.46 -3.73
CA PHE A 41 -0.48 6.85 -3.05
C PHE A 41 0.62 5.79 -3.11
N LYS A 42 1.84 6.28 -3.40
CA LYS A 42 3.11 5.56 -3.21
C LYS A 42 4.11 6.56 -2.65
N ILE A 43 3.94 6.93 -1.39
CA ILE A 43 4.72 7.95 -0.72
C ILE A 43 5.82 7.33 0.16
N ARG A 44 6.85 8.12 0.48
CA ARG A 44 7.99 7.67 1.29
C ARG A 44 7.58 7.04 2.62
N ARG A 45 6.49 7.52 3.24
CA ARG A 45 5.99 6.98 4.52
C ARG A 45 5.40 5.57 4.41
N MET A 46 5.04 5.15 3.21
CA MET A 46 4.62 3.77 2.93
C MET A 46 5.80 2.83 2.73
N GLU A 47 7.02 3.37 2.55
CA GLU A 47 8.19 2.54 2.33
C GLU A 47 8.57 1.80 3.60
N THR A 48 8.81 0.51 3.46
CA THR A 48 9.26 -0.36 4.54
C THR A 48 10.30 -1.35 4.03
N ARG A 49 11.04 -1.95 4.96
CA ARG A 49 12.10 -2.90 4.67
C ARG A 49 11.94 -4.13 5.54
N VAL A 50 12.04 -5.28 4.93
CA VAL A 50 12.06 -6.57 5.62
C VAL A 50 13.24 -7.41 5.11
N THR A 51 13.74 -8.29 5.96
CA THR A 51 14.74 -9.30 5.59
C THR A 51 14.11 -10.69 5.69
N ALA A 52 14.51 -11.56 4.78
CA ALA A 52 14.10 -12.96 4.77
C ALA A 52 15.26 -13.82 4.26
N ASN A 53 15.28 -15.09 4.62
CA ASN A 53 16.25 -16.04 4.11
C ASN A 53 15.67 -16.87 2.98
N THR A 54 16.46 -17.13 1.94
CA THR A 54 16.09 -18.11 0.92
C THR A 54 16.20 -19.52 1.47
N ILE A 55 15.47 -20.42 0.84
CA ILE A 55 15.51 -21.86 1.10
C ILE A 55 16.04 -22.52 -0.17
N SER A 56 17.04 -23.39 -0.02
CA SER A 56 17.63 -24.12 -1.15
C SER A 56 16.56 -24.84 -1.95
N GLY A 57 16.57 -24.69 -3.27
CA GLY A 57 15.62 -25.30 -4.19
C GLY A 57 14.22 -24.65 -4.22
N THR A 58 13.96 -23.62 -3.44
CA THR A 58 12.66 -22.92 -3.42
C THR A 58 12.68 -21.75 -4.39
N GLU A 59 11.69 -21.73 -5.28
CA GLU A 59 11.55 -20.72 -6.34
C GLU A 59 10.67 -19.54 -5.95
N TYR A 60 9.59 -19.81 -5.21
CA TYR A 60 8.54 -18.85 -4.89
C TYR A 60 8.51 -18.51 -3.41
N TYR A 61 8.35 -17.24 -3.11
CA TYR A 61 8.25 -16.68 -1.75
C TYR A 61 7.08 -15.75 -1.69
N SER A 62 6.20 -15.92 -0.70
CA SER A 62 5.00 -15.08 -0.57
C SER A 62 5.38 -13.64 -0.22
N LEU A 63 4.70 -12.69 -0.87
CA LEU A 63 4.75 -11.28 -0.54
C LEU A 63 4.07 -11.03 0.82
N PRO A 64 4.48 -9.99 1.56
CA PRO A 64 3.77 -9.56 2.76
C PRO A 64 2.32 -9.16 2.45
N ASP A 65 1.37 -9.44 3.38
CA ASP A 65 -0.06 -9.15 3.20
C ASP A 65 -0.35 -7.67 2.93
N ASN A 66 0.50 -6.78 3.44
CA ASN A 66 0.37 -5.34 3.26
C ASN A 66 1.14 -4.78 2.06
N TYR A 67 1.62 -5.64 1.17
CA TYR A 67 2.39 -5.25 -0.02
C TYR A 67 1.55 -4.45 -1.02
N VAL A 68 2.12 -3.38 -1.55
CA VAL A 68 1.54 -2.56 -2.63
C VAL A 68 2.41 -2.60 -3.88
N ALA A 69 3.69 -2.30 -3.74
CA ALA A 69 4.61 -2.27 -4.88
C ALA A 69 6.06 -2.48 -4.41
N MET A 70 6.81 -3.21 -5.22
CA MET A 70 8.25 -3.41 -5.00
C MET A 70 9.02 -2.14 -5.31
N ARG A 71 9.97 -1.80 -4.44
CA ARG A 71 10.96 -0.78 -4.70
C ARG A 71 12.31 -1.38 -5.07
N ASN A 72 12.80 -2.33 -4.28
CA ASN A 72 14.08 -2.98 -4.52
C ASN A 72 14.16 -4.31 -3.77
N ILE A 73 14.88 -5.27 -4.36
CA ILE A 73 15.33 -6.50 -3.68
C ILE A 73 16.84 -6.62 -3.85
N LYS A 74 17.52 -6.92 -2.77
CA LYS A 74 18.97 -7.16 -2.79
C LYS A 74 19.36 -8.31 -1.86
N LEU A 75 20.45 -8.96 -2.20
CA LEU A 75 21.15 -9.90 -1.32
C LEU A 75 22.00 -9.12 -0.34
N ASN A 76 21.97 -9.51 0.93
CA ASN A 76 22.87 -9.03 1.96
C ASN A 76 24.21 -9.81 1.91
N SER A 77 24.74 -10.03 0.71
CA SER A 77 26.08 -10.58 0.47
C SER A 77 27.16 -9.50 0.62
N ASP A 78 28.40 -9.91 0.63
CA ASP A 78 29.54 -8.98 0.55
C ASP A 78 30.27 -9.20 -0.78
N PRO A 79 30.20 -8.25 -1.72
CA PRO A 79 29.42 -7.01 -1.71
C PRO A 79 27.90 -7.24 -1.87
N LYS A 80 27.08 -6.31 -1.37
CA LYS A 80 25.61 -6.34 -1.55
C LYS A 80 25.26 -6.28 -3.03
N THR A 81 24.39 -7.19 -3.47
CA THR A 81 23.99 -7.30 -4.87
C THR A 81 22.48 -7.12 -5.02
N SER A 82 22.05 -6.16 -5.86
CA SER A 82 20.63 -6.02 -6.19
C SER A 82 20.20 -7.07 -7.20
N LEU A 83 18.98 -7.63 -6.99
CA LEU A 83 18.35 -8.50 -7.98
C LEU A 83 17.73 -7.65 -9.08
N GLU A 84 17.86 -8.12 -10.33
CA GLU A 84 17.22 -7.49 -11.48
C GLU A 84 15.75 -7.92 -11.57
N TYR A 85 14.85 -6.96 -11.81
CA TYR A 85 13.47 -7.29 -12.13
C TYR A 85 13.35 -7.76 -13.57
N LEU A 86 12.78 -8.93 -13.77
CA LEU A 86 12.46 -9.47 -15.11
C LEU A 86 10.94 -9.70 -15.18
N THR A 87 10.38 -9.49 -16.38
CA THR A 87 8.96 -9.81 -16.59
C THR A 87 8.72 -11.32 -16.47
N PRO A 88 7.51 -11.76 -16.10
CA PRO A 88 7.20 -13.18 -15.99
C PRO A 88 7.55 -13.98 -17.23
N GLU A 89 7.34 -13.42 -18.43
CA GLU A 89 7.65 -14.09 -19.71
C GLU A 89 9.15 -14.31 -19.89
N ILE A 90 9.99 -13.36 -19.47
CA ILE A 90 11.45 -13.51 -19.53
C ILE A 90 11.91 -14.53 -18.50
N MET A 91 11.35 -14.48 -17.28
CA MET A 91 11.66 -15.48 -16.25
C MET A 91 11.31 -16.89 -16.69
N ASP A 92 10.18 -17.09 -17.37
CA ASP A 92 9.76 -18.39 -17.87
C ASP A 92 10.69 -18.91 -18.98
N ARG A 93 11.24 -18.03 -19.82
CA ARG A 93 12.27 -18.40 -20.82
C ARG A 93 13.58 -18.85 -20.17
N LEU A 94 13.96 -18.20 -19.06
CA LEU A 94 15.14 -18.60 -18.27
C LEU A 94 14.93 -19.93 -17.53
N GLN A 95 13.68 -20.40 -17.40
CA GLN A 95 13.31 -21.65 -16.76
C GLN A 95 13.72 -22.89 -17.56
N ALA A 96 14.08 -22.75 -18.83
CA ALA A 96 14.49 -23.86 -19.71
C ALA A 96 15.78 -24.60 -19.27
N GLY A 97 16.42 -24.17 -18.19
CA GLY A 97 17.52 -24.84 -17.52
C GLY A 97 17.38 -24.75 -16.01
N SER A 98 17.38 -25.89 -15.32
CA SER A 98 17.35 -25.97 -13.84
C SER A 98 18.69 -25.54 -13.22
N SER A 99 19.16 -24.32 -13.53
CA SER A 99 20.37 -23.81 -12.91
C SER A 99 20.10 -23.40 -11.46
N THR A 100 20.84 -23.99 -10.53
CA THR A 100 20.90 -23.59 -9.13
C THR A 100 22.08 -22.64 -8.91
N GLY A 101 21.95 -21.74 -7.94
CA GLY A 101 23.02 -20.80 -7.60
C GLY A 101 22.53 -19.59 -6.84
N MET A 102 23.41 -18.61 -6.65
CA MET A 102 23.05 -17.35 -6.03
C MET A 102 22.00 -16.60 -6.88
N PRO A 103 20.87 -16.18 -6.30
CA PRO A 103 19.83 -15.42 -7.01
C PRO A 103 20.37 -14.13 -7.62
N LYS A 104 19.93 -13.82 -8.85
CA LYS A 104 20.34 -12.62 -9.61
C LYS A 104 19.15 -11.83 -10.14
N ALA A 105 18.00 -12.49 -10.32
CA ALA A 105 16.81 -11.89 -10.88
C ALA A 105 15.57 -12.30 -10.08
N TYR A 106 14.55 -11.45 -10.15
CA TYR A 106 13.24 -11.73 -9.57
C TYR A 106 12.12 -11.31 -10.51
N SER A 107 10.96 -11.91 -10.32
CA SER A 107 9.69 -11.50 -10.92
C SER A 107 8.58 -11.56 -9.87
N ILE A 108 7.45 -10.92 -10.15
CA ILE A 108 6.27 -10.97 -9.30
C ILE A 108 5.17 -11.67 -10.07
N LYS A 109 4.63 -12.77 -9.52
CA LYS A 109 3.53 -13.56 -10.07
C LYS A 109 2.42 -13.68 -9.02
N GLY A 110 1.32 -12.95 -9.24
CA GLY A 110 0.25 -12.90 -8.25
C GLY A 110 0.73 -12.32 -6.92
N ASN A 111 0.66 -13.11 -5.86
CA ASN A 111 1.11 -12.73 -4.51
C ASN A 111 2.49 -13.30 -4.14
N ASP A 112 3.25 -13.80 -5.10
CA ASP A 112 4.54 -14.42 -4.88
C ASP A 112 5.67 -13.70 -5.63
N ILE A 113 6.85 -13.74 -5.02
CA ILE A 113 8.12 -13.37 -5.65
C ILE A 113 8.75 -14.65 -6.19
N GLN A 114 8.99 -14.71 -7.49
CA GLN A 114 9.80 -15.74 -8.13
C GLN A 114 11.25 -15.26 -8.21
N ILE A 115 12.20 -16.08 -7.81
CA ILE A 115 13.65 -15.74 -7.89
C ILE A 115 14.41 -16.75 -8.75
N ARG A 116 15.44 -16.27 -9.46
CA ARG A 116 16.29 -17.09 -10.34
C ARG A 116 17.76 -16.60 -10.28
N PRO A 117 18.73 -17.52 -10.47
CA PRO A 117 18.64 -19.00 -10.40
C PRO A 117 17.97 -19.50 -9.13
N LEU A 118 17.55 -20.78 -9.11
CA LEU A 118 17.07 -21.42 -7.89
C LEU A 118 18.18 -21.34 -6.81
N PRO A 119 17.87 -20.87 -5.59
CA PRO A 119 18.88 -20.83 -4.53
C PRO A 119 19.50 -22.19 -4.29
N ASP A 120 20.81 -22.28 -4.29
CA ASP A 120 21.56 -23.49 -3.94
C ASP A 120 21.89 -23.55 -2.43
N GLY A 121 21.56 -22.49 -1.69
CA GLY A 121 21.77 -22.34 -0.26
C GLY A 121 20.87 -21.28 0.37
N VAL A 122 21.22 -20.93 1.60
CA VAL A 122 20.55 -19.87 2.36
C VAL A 122 21.25 -18.55 2.07
N TYR A 123 20.50 -17.62 1.47
CA TYR A 123 20.91 -16.25 1.23
C TYR A 123 19.96 -15.29 1.94
N GLU A 124 20.49 -14.35 2.69
CA GLU A 124 19.66 -13.29 3.26
C GLU A 124 19.31 -12.28 2.17
N ILE A 125 18.01 -12.11 1.91
CA ILE A 125 17.46 -11.09 1.02
C ILE A 125 16.88 -9.94 1.83
N GLU A 126 17.10 -8.72 1.36
CA GLU A 126 16.48 -7.51 1.88
C GLU A 126 15.50 -7.00 0.83
N ILE A 127 14.23 -6.87 1.21
CA ILE A 127 13.14 -6.41 0.37
C ILE A 127 12.71 -5.04 0.86
N SER A 128 12.80 -4.03 0.00
CA SER A 128 12.21 -2.70 0.22
C SER A 128 10.97 -2.56 -0.65
N TYR A 129 9.83 -2.24 -0.02
CA TYR A 129 8.55 -2.16 -0.72
C TYR A 129 7.65 -1.09 -0.10
N TYR A 130 6.61 -0.69 -0.85
CA TYR A 130 5.54 0.15 -0.33
C TYR A 130 4.48 -0.74 0.31
N LYS A 131 4.13 -0.43 1.58
CA LYS A 131 3.06 -1.09 2.32
C LYS A 131 1.80 -0.24 2.37
N THR A 132 0.64 -0.86 2.52
CA THR A 132 -0.59 -0.12 2.85
C THR A 132 -0.50 0.44 4.27
N PHE A 133 -1.19 1.55 4.53
CA PHE A 133 -1.46 1.97 5.91
C PHE A 133 -2.45 0.99 6.55
N THR A 134 -2.31 0.78 7.86
CA THR A 134 -3.29 0.01 8.63
C THR A 134 -4.64 0.74 8.58
N PRO A 135 -5.73 0.07 8.18
CA PRO A 135 -7.05 0.70 8.15
C PRO A 135 -7.47 1.25 9.50
N LEU A 136 -8.18 2.36 9.47
CA LEU A 136 -8.76 2.97 10.68
C LEU A 136 -9.95 2.14 11.16
N SER A 137 -10.05 1.98 12.47
CA SER A 137 -11.15 1.31 13.14
C SER A 137 -11.24 1.77 14.60
N ASP A 138 -12.25 1.33 15.32
CA ASP A 138 -12.34 1.63 16.76
C ASP A 138 -11.22 0.97 17.58
N SER A 139 -10.59 -0.10 17.07
CA SER A 139 -9.39 -0.73 17.66
C SER A 139 -8.08 -0.14 17.14
N ASN A 140 -8.07 0.46 15.95
CA ASN A 140 -6.92 1.15 15.35
C ASN A 140 -7.30 2.61 15.06
N THR A 141 -7.23 3.45 16.08
CA THR A 141 -7.78 4.80 16.05
C THR A 141 -6.97 5.80 15.25
N THR A 142 -5.73 5.46 14.87
CA THR A 142 -4.86 6.37 14.11
C THR A 142 -3.90 5.58 13.22
N ASN A 143 -3.41 6.21 12.17
CA ASN A 143 -2.30 5.71 11.35
C ASN A 143 -1.44 6.89 10.88
N ASP A 144 -0.30 6.59 10.26
CA ASP A 144 0.67 7.60 9.82
C ASP A 144 0.07 8.59 8.81
N MET A 145 -0.85 8.12 7.95
CA MET A 145 -1.54 8.98 6.98
C MET A 145 -2.49 9.96 7.65
N LEU A 146 -3.32 9.52 8.61
CA LEU A 146 -4.21 10.40 9.36
C LEU A 146 -3.44 11.42 10.19
N THR A 147 -2.33 10.99 10.79
CA THR A 147 -1.51 11.86 11.65
C THR A 147 -0.89 13.03 10.89
N HIS A 148 -0.47 12.82 9.63
CA HIS A 148 0.27 13.83 8.87
C HIS A 148 -0.55 14.51 7.77
N HIS A 149 -1.60 13.83 7.27
CA HIS A 149 -2.44 14.28 6.16
C HIS A 149 -3.94 14.04 6.48
N PRO A 150 -4.47 14.63 7.58
CA PRO A 150 -5.87 14.46 7.97
C PRO A 150 -6.86 15.01 6.93
N ASP A 151 -6.43 16.00 6.16
CA ASP A 151 -7.16 16.63 5.07
C ASP A 151 -7.47 15.64 3.93
N VAL A 152 -6.53 14.76 3.60
CA VAL A 152 -6.74 13.70 2.59
C VAL A 152 -7.82 12.72 3.04
N TYR A 153 -7.81 12.33 4.31
CA TYR A 153 -8.86 11.47 4.86
C TYR A 153 -10.22 12.16 4.85
N LEU A 154 -10.27 13.41 5.31
CA LEU A 154 -11.50 14.17 5.38
C LEU A 154 -12.11 14.37 3.99
N TYR A 155 -11.34 14.93 3.05
CA TYR A 155 -11.85 15.19 1.71
C TYR A 155 -12.10 13.91 0.93
N GLY A 156 -11.29 12.87 1.12
CA GLY A 156 -11.53 11.55 0.54
C GLY A 156 -12.87 10.97 0.99
N ALA A 157 -13.17 10.98 2.28
CA ALA A 157 -14.45 10.50 2.81
C ALA A 157 -15.65 11.34 2.33
N LEU A 158 -15.48 12.66 2.21
CA LEU A 158 -16.52 13.55 1.67
C LEU A 158 -16.81 13.26 0.19
N VAL A 159 -15.79 12.99 -0.62
CA VAL A 159 -15.97 12.58 -2.03
C VAL A 159 -16.73 11.26 -2.14
N GLU A 160 -16.40 10.28 -1.28
CA GLU A 160 -17.08 8.97 -1.29
C GLU A 160 -18.50 9.04 -0.72
N ALA A 161 -18.84 10.05 0.10
CA ALA A 161 -20.19 10.25 0.61
C ALA A 161 -21.17 10.75 -0.47
N GLU A 162 -20.71 11.48 -1.49
CA GLU A 162 -21.56 12.14 -2.47
C GLU A 162 -22.48 11.20 -3.26
N PRO A 163 -22.04 10.02 -3.76
CA PRO A 163 -22.92 9.09 -4.45
C PRO A 163 -24.07 8.59 -3.57
N TYR A 164 -23.86 8.49 -2.26
CA TYR A 164 -24.89 8.11 -1.31
C TYR A 164 -25.93 9.22 -1.08
N LEU A 165 -25.49 10.48 -1.10
CA LEU A 165 -26.32 11.65 -0.82
C LEU A 165 -27.22 12.06 -2.02
N GLN A 166 -27.00 11.52 -3.21
CA GLN A 166 -27.84 11.62 -4.40
C GLN A 166 -28.21 13.04 -4.85
N ASN A 167 -27.41 14.03 -4.77
CA ASN A 167 -27.63 15.36 -5.38
C ASN A 167 -26.75 16.47 -4.79
N ASP A 168 -25.66 16.16 -4.15
CA ASP A 168 -24.85 17.22 -3.62
C ASP A 168 -23.96 17.83 -4.71
N LYS A 169 -24.25 19.08 -5.06
CA LYS A 169 -23.44 19.86 -6.02
C LYS A 169 -22.02 20.13 -5.51
N ARG A 170 -21.71 19.77 -4.26
CA ARG A 170 -20.40 19.97 -3.62
C ARG A 170 -19.35 18.96 -4.06
N ILE A 171 -19.71 17.89 -4.79
CA ILE A 171 -18.76 16.86 -5.25
C ILE A 171 -17.54 17.45 -5.97
N GLN A 172 -17.75 18.44 -6.83
CA GLN A 172 -16.65 19.10 -7.55
C GLN A 172 -15.72 19.86 -6.60
N THR A 173 -16.31 20.46 -5.56
CA THR A 173 -15.54 21.17 -4.52
C THR A 173 -14.70 20.20 -3.69
N TRP A 174 -15.32 19.10 -3.24
CA TRP A 174 -14.60 18.08 -2.44
C TRP A 174 -13.51 17.39 -3.26
N SER A 175 -13.79 17.04 -4.53
CA SER A 175 -12.78 16.49 -5.44
C SER A 175 -11.62 17.45 -5.63
N GLY A 176 -11.90 18.75 -5.82
CA GLY A 176 -10.84 19.76 -5.95
C GLY A 176 -9.98 19.90 -4.70
N PHE A 177 -10.57 19.82 -3.50
CA PHE A 177 -9.81 19.83 -2.24
C PHE A 177 -9.00 18.55 -2.06
N TYR A 178 -9.58 17.39 -2.39
CA TYR A 178 -8.86 16.12 -2.34
C TYR A 178 -7.67 16.11 -3.29
N ASP A 179 -7.85 16.55 -4.54
CA ASP A 179 -6.78 16.60 -5.55
C ASP A 179 -5.65 17.56 -5.13
N ARG A 180 -5.98 18.70 -4.52
CA ARG A 180 -4.98 19.60 -3.95
C ARG A 180 -4.22 18.94 -2.81
N ALA A 181 -4.94 18.37 -1.83
CA ALA A 181 -4.31 17.69 -0.70
C ALA A 181 -3.43 16.52 -1.15
N LYS A 182 -3.83 15.82 -2.22
CA LYS A 182 -3.04 14.75 -2.85
C LYS A 182 -1.74 15.26 -3.50
N GLN A 183 -1.75 16.46 -4.08
CA GLN A 183 -0.57 17.04 -4.72
C GLN A 183 0.47 17.54 -3.70
N ASP A 184 0.03 17.84 -2.47
CA ASP A 184 0.87 18.34 -1.39
C ASP A 184 1.64 17.22 -0.64
N ILE A 185 1.45 15.94 -1.02
CA ILE A 185 2.08 14.75 -0.44
C ILE A 185 3.20 14.21 -1.32
#